data_231fed1a237bbad259f36d44a457d111
#
_entry.id   231fed1a237bbad259f36d44a457d111
#
_cell.length_a   1.000
_cell.length_b   1.000
_cell.length_c   1.000
_cell.angle_alpha   90.00
_cell.angle_beta   90.00
_cell.angle_gamma   90.00
#
_symmetry.space_group_name_H-M   'P 1'
#
loop_
_entity.id
_entity.type
_entity.pdbx_description
1 polymer ?
#
loop_
_entity_poly.entity_id
_entity_poly.type
_entity_poly.pdbx_seq_one_letter_code
_entity_poly.pdbx_strand_id
1 'polypeptide(L)'
;MRICRNSAAWLLLQVSVVCGQLPYHALKLLGSNYARTQDAFQKLCRAGYLEVVKAPGHKSYFVTDAGFEAYCWVLQKARRKSNAFIWGKPTGTHNIEKAVRLSRINEAWLFFVLLCRRKYQTSLQIKREQERKAVRSTDSLKYSRFVGCIYNEERFIHPVYHFGNGNQRLNPNGEKNAAVRLAGAMMSFEKVILIETPEAIVDILDYLLWALKKDSHALRHMRLNFHITWEDNAILLPLDGSAQAFVQHFDRKDWRAGIAQMEEQEKGKAGITLSLLRGQWMELLEYLAREPDPEAPVRIIAWNFQQSVLRVLRERGMLPTKARIGMCLLQAE
;
A
#
# COMPACT_ATOMS: atom_id res chain seq x y z
N MET A 1 1.14 -34.85 0.75
CA MET A 1 1.42 -34.14 -0.53
C MET A 1 2.91 -33.98 -0.71
N ARG A 2 3.49 -34.31 -1.89
CA ARG A 2 4.91 -34.07 -2.17
C ARG A 2 5.08 -32.64 -2.69
N ILE A 3 5.88 -31.83 -2.00
CA ILE A 3 6.17 -30.45 -2.39
C ILE A 3 7.52 -30.45 -3.13
N CYS A 4 7.50 -30.01 -4.38
CA CYS A 4 8.71 -29.86 -5.18
C CYS A 4 9.22 -28.41 -5.06
N ARG A 5 10.51 -28.26 -4.94
CA ARG A 5 11.17 -26.97 -4.94
C ARG A 5 10.93 -26.24 -6.28
N ASN A 6 10.80 -24.90 -6.23
CA ASN A 6 10.45 -24.05 -7.37
C ASN A 6 9.04 -24.29 -7.95
N SER A 7 8.17 -25.05 -7.26
CA SER A 7 6.76 -25.16 -7.61
C SER A 7 5.94 -23.99 -7.02
N ALA A 8 4.75 -23.74 -7.57
CA ALA A 8 3.83 -22.77 -7.01
C ALA A 8 3.47 -23.09 -5.54
N ALA A 9 3.34 -24.38 -5.20
CA ALA A 9 3.09 -24.81 -3.82
C ALA A 9 4.28 -24.47 -2.88
N TRP A 10 5.50 -24.62 -3.37
CA TRP A 10 6.69 -24.21 -2.62
C TRP A 10 6.72 -22.70 -2.37
N LEU A 11 6.49 -21.89 -3.42
CA LEU A 11 6.46 -20.43 -3.31
C LEU A 11 5.39 -19.98 -2.31
N LEU A 12 4.19 -20.55 -2.38
CA LEU A 12 3.09 -20.25 -1.46
C LEU A 12 3.44 -20.55 -0.01
N LEU A 13 4.03 -21.71 0.28
CA LEU A 13 4.49 -22.05 1.62
C LEU A 13 5.59 -21.10 2.09
N GLN A 14 6.59 -20.86 1.25
CA GLN A 14 7.70 -19.96 1.57
C GLN A 14 7.21 -18.58 1.96
N VAL A 15 6.32 -17.99 1.15
CA VAL A 15 5.76 -16.67 1.40
C VAL A 15 4.89 -16.67 2.67
N SER A 16 4.07 -17.70 2.87
CA SER A 16 3.23 -17.83 4.07
C SER A 16 4.06 -18.02 5.35
N VAL A 17 5.20 -18.70 5.26
CA VAL A 17 6.14 -18.84 6.38
C VAL A 17 6.84 -17.53 6.70
N VAL A 18 7.20 -16.74 5.69
CA VAL A 18 7.89 -15.46 5.88
C VAL A 18 6.93 -14.37 6.37
N CYS A 19 5.76 -14.27 5.74
CA CYS A 19 4.80 -13.19 6.00
C CYS A 19 3.84 -13.51 7.15
N GLY A 20 3.48 -14.78 7.35
CA GLY A 20 2.39 -15.17 8.24
C GLY A 20 1.03 -15.10 7.54
N GLN A 21 0.12 -14.27 8.04
CA GLN A 21 -1.23 -14.16 7.48
C GLN A 21 -1.27 -13.26 6.26
N LEU A 22 -1.84 -13.74 5.16
CA LEU A 22 -1.92 -13.08 3.88
C LEU A 22 -3.37 -12.96 3.39
N PRO A 23 -3.77 -11.88 2.73
CA PRO A 23 -5.07 -11.80 2.11
C PRO A 23 -5.13 -12.74 0.89
N TYR A 24 -6.33 -13.31 0.65
CA TYR A 24 -6.51 -14.28 -0.44
C TYR A 24 -6.23 -13.68 -1.83
N HIS A 25 -6.60 -12.43 -2.05
CA HIS A 25 -6.37 -11.75 -3.33
C HIS A 25 -4.88 -11.54 -3.64
N ALA A 26 -4.01 -11.52 -2.61
CA ALA A 26 -2.56 -11.44 -2.81
C ALA A 26 -1.97 -12.64 -3.58
N LEU A 27 -2.73 -13.74 -3.75
CA LEU A 27 -2.34 -14.83 -4.64
C LEU A 27 -2.06 -14.36 -6.08
N LYS A 28 -2.69 -13.28 -6.52
CA LYS A 28 -2.47 -12.65 -7.82
C LYS A 28 -1.06 -12.05 -7.96
N LEU A 29 -0.45 -11.65 -6.84
CA LEU A 29 0.90 -11.07 -6.82
C LEU A 29 2.01 -12.13 -6.84
N LEU A 30 1.69 -13.41 -6.62
CA LEU A 30 2.67 -14.47 -6.41
C LEU A 30 3.12 -15.21 -7.67
N GLY A 31 2.66 -14.82 -8.84
CA GLY A 31 3.12 -15.47 -10.06
C GLY A 31 2.39 -15.04 -11.32
N SER A 32 3.04 -15.26 -12.45
CA SER A 32 2.50 -14.95 -13.79
C SER A 32 1.27 -15.78 -14.18
N ASN A 33 1.03 -16.93 -13.52
CA ASN A 33 -0.10 -17.82 -13.78
C ASN A 33 -0.96 -17.99 -12.54
N TYR A 34 -1.98 -17.15 -12.43
CA TYR A 34 -2.90 -17.16 -11.31
C TYR A 34 -3.65 -18.49 -11.13
N ALA A 35 -4.10 -19.13 -12.21
CA ALA A 35 -4.80 -20.40 -12.15
C ALA A 35 -3.95 -21.50 -11.51
N ARG A 36 -2.67 -21.56 -11.89
CA ARG A 36 -1.70 -22.51 -11.32
C ARG A 36 -1.43 -22.24 -9.84
N THR A 37 -1.34 -20.98 -9.46
CA THR A 37 -1.17 -20.57 -8.07
C THR A 37 -2.39 -20.93 -7.23
N GLN A 38 -3.58 -20.73 -7.78
CA GLN A 38 -4.86 -21.08 -7.13
C GLN A 38 -5.02 -22.60 -6.95
N ASP A 39 -4.68 -23.41 -7.94
CA ASP A 39 -4.69 -24.89 -7.84
C ASP A 39 -3.71 -25.37 -6.75
N ALA A 40 -2.49 -24.82 -6.76
CA ALA A 40 -1.50 -25.12 -5.72
C ALA A 40 -2.00 -24.74 -4.32
N PHE A 41 -2.65 -23.59 -4.18
CA PHE A 41 -3.25 -23.13 -2.93
C PHE A 41 -4.33 -24.11 -2.43
N GLN A 42 -5.23 -24.53 -3.31
CA GLN A 42 -6.28 -25.50 -2.94
C GLN A 42 -5.69 -26.84 -2.49
N LYS A 43 -4.65 -27.32 -3.17
CA LYS A 43 -3.94 -28.55 -2.79
C LYS A 43 -3.29 -28.44 -1.42
N LEU A 44 -2.69 -27.30 -1.12
CA LEU A 44 -2.08 -27.04 0.21
C LEU A 44 -3.15 -26.95 1.30
N CYS A 45 -4.29 -26.34 1.05
CA CYS A 45 -5.41 -26.32 2.01
C CYS A 45 -5.97 -27.72 2.26
N ARG A 46 -6.19 -28.53 1.20
CA ARG A 46 -6.65 -29.93 1.35
C ARG A 46 -5.64 -30.80 2.12
N ALA A 47 -4.38 -30.52 1.99
CA ALA A 47 -3.32 -31.23 2.74
C ALA A 47 -3.16 -30.71 4.18
N GLY A 48 -3.93 -29.71 4.62
CA GLY A 48 -3.85 -29.11 5.94
C GLY A 48 -2.60 -28.25 6.17
N TYR A 49 -1.90 -27.84 5.10
CA TYR A 49 -0.70 -27.03 5.21
C TYR A 49 -0.98 -25.53 5.25
N LEU A 50 -2.09 -25.10 4.70
CA LEU A 50 -2.61 -23.73 4.81
C LEU A 50 -4.03 -23.76 5.38
N GLU A 51 -4.34 -22.77 6.19
CA GLU A 51 -5.67 -22.58 6.76
C GLU A 51 -6.25 -21.24 6.32
N VAL A 52 -7.56 -21.22 6.04
CA VAL A 52 -8.29 -20.05 5.52
C VAL A 52 -9.18 -19.47 6.61
N VAL A 53 -9.08 -18.17 6.81
CA VAL A 53 -9.95 -17.36 7.67
C VAL A 53 -10.89 -16.56 6.77
N LYS A 54 -12.20 -16.67 7.02
CA LYS A 54 -13.25 -15.96 6.26
C LYS A 54 -14.12 -15.15 7.20
N ALA A 55 -14.42 -13.93 6.79
CA ALA A 55 -15.42 -13.06 7.39
C ALA A 55 -16.06 -12.19 6.29
N PRO A 56 -17.20 -11.52 6.55
CA PRO A 56 -17.75 -10.55 5.61
C PRO A 56 -16.69 -9.52 5.19
N GLY A 57 -16.49 -9.37 3.89
CA GLY A 57 -15.50 -8.46 3.32
C GLY A 57 -14.03 -8.83 3.53
N HIS A 58 -13.73 -10.01 4.14
CA HIS A 58 -12.33 -10.42 4.37
C HIS A 58 -12.14 -11.92 4.18
N LYS A 59 -11.12 -12.29 3.42
CA LYS A 59 -10.63 -13.65 3.27
C LYS A 59 -9.11 -13.64 3.29
N SER A 60 -8.53 -14.36 4.25
CA SER A 60 -7.07 -14.49 4.41
C SER A 60 -6.68 -15.93 4.67
N TYR A 61 -5.39 -16.21 4.65
CA TYR A 61 -4.82 -17.52 4.93
C TYR A 61 -3.50 -17.41 5.66
N PHE A 62 -3.13 -18.49 6.34
CA PHE A 62 -1.85 -18.61 7.04
C PHE A 62 -1.33 -20.05 7.01
N VAL A 63 -0.04 -20.24 7.31
CA VAL A 63 0.58 -21.56 7.38
C VAL A 63 0.24 -22.23 8.71
N THR A 64 -0.15 -23.52 8.66
CA THR A 64 -0.36 -24.37 9.84
C THR A 64 0.96 -24.93 10.36
N ASP A 65 0.94 -25.63 11.51
CA ASP A 65 2.10 -26.35 12.03
C ASP A 65 2.61 -27.40 11.04
N ALA A 66 1.70 -28.22 10.49
CA ALA A 66 2.02 -29.22 9.48
C ALA A 66 2.63 -28.59 8.21
N GLY A 67 2.11 -27.41 7.79
CA GLY A 67 2.68 -26.68 6.66
C GLY A 67 4.08 -26.14 6.94
N PHE A 68 4.31 -25.64 8.14
CA PHE A 68 5.62 -25.16 8.56
C PHE A 68 6.65 -26.31 8.63
N GLU A 69 6.28 -27.44 9.20
CA GLU A 69 7.11 -28.66 9.25
C GLU A 69 7.44 -29.15 7.84
N ALA A 70 6.46 -29.19 6.94
CA ALA A 70 6.66 -29.56 5.55
C ALA A 70 7.65 -28.61 4.85
N TYR A 71 7.56 -27.32 5.12
CA TYR A 71 8.50 -26.31 4.60
C TYR A 71 9.93 -26.57 5.13
N CYS A 72 10.09 -26.77 6.44
CA CYS A 72 11.37 -27.05 7.05
C CYS A 72 12.01 -28.33 6.51
N TRP A 73 11.23 -29.39 6.31
CA TRP A 73 11.70 -30.66 5.76
C TRP A 73 12.23 -30.51 4.32
N VAL A 74 11.56 -29.75 3.45
CA VAL A 74 12.04 -29.48 2.09
C VAL A 74 13.34 -28.68 2.10
N LEU A 75 13.48 -27.71 3.03
CA LEU A 75 14.70 -26.93 3.20
C LEU A 75 15.89 -27.82 3.64
N GLN A 76 15.70 -28.68 4.62
CA GLN A 76 16.73 -29.60 5.11
C GLN A 76 17.20 -30.56 4.02
N LYS A 77 16.25 -31.15 3.27
CA LYS A 77 16.58 -32.06 2.16
C LYS A 77 17.37 -31.38 1.04
N ALA A 78 17.24 -30.08 0.88
CA ALA A 78 17.94 -29.33 -0.14
C ALA A 78 19.42 -29.10 0.17
N ARG A 79 19.94 -29.58 1.33
CA ARG A 79 21.33 -29.43 1.77
C ARG A 79 21.90 -28.02 1.58
N ARG A 80 21.10 -27.02 1.65
CA ARG A 80 21.61 -25.67 1.55
C ARG A 80 21.91 -25.13 2.94
N LYS A 81 23.17 -24.80 3.14
CA LYS A 81 23.63 -23.76 4.08
C LYS A 81 23.06 -22.40 3.62
N SER A 82 21.75 -22.28 3.49
CA SER A 82 21.15 -20.98 3.33
C SER A 82 21.04 -20.44 4.75
N ASN A 83 21.69 -19.32 5.00
CA ASN A 83 21.38 -18.41 6.09
C ASN A 83 19.94 -17.83 5.93
N ALA A 84 19.01 -18.58 5.38
CA ALA A 84 17.60 -18.30 5.43
C ALA A 84 17.24 -18.35 6.91
N PHE A 85 17.25 -17.19 7.53
CA PHE A 85 16.71 -16.98 8.86
C PHE A 85 15.33 -17.62 8.87
N ILE A 86 15.19 -18.75 9.53
CA ILE A 86 13.91 -19.30 9.90
C ILE A 86 13.41 -18.35 10.98
N TRP A 87 12.73 -17.29 10.56
CA TRP A 87 11.94 -16.47 11.48
C TRP A 87 11.03 -17.47 12.18
N GLY A 88 10.97 -17.41 13.49
CA GLY A 88 10.13 -18.34 14.24
C GLY A 88 8.75 -18.44 13.62
N LYS A 89 8.09 -19.59 13.75
CA LYS A 89 6.78 -19.88 13.15
C LYS A 89 5.88 -18.63 13.11
N PRO A 90 5.48 -18.16 11.95
CA PRO A 90 4.60 -17.02 11.86
C PRO A 90 3.22 -17.36 12.45
N THR A 91 2.75 -16.55 13.36
CA THR A 91 1.46 -16.77 14.01
C THR A 91 0.33 -16.32 13.10
N GLY A 92 -0.40 -17.27 12.54
CA GLY A 92 -1.73 -17.04 12.02
C GLY A 92 -2.73 -16.78 13.17
N THR A 93 -3.88 -16.23 12.84
CA THR A 93 -4.92 -15.93 13.82
C THR A 93 -6.31 -16.06 13.22
N HIS A 94 -7.24 -16.56 14.03
CA HIS A 94 -8.67 -16.60 13.71
C HIS A 94 -9.41 -15.33 14.18
N ASN A 95 -8.77 -14.49 14.99
CA ASN A 95 -9.34 -13.18 15.34
C ASN A 95 -9.36 -12.29 14.09
N ILE A 96 -10.56 -11.93 13.65
CA ILE A 96 -10.80 -11.26 12.36
C ILE A 96 -10.10 -9.90 12.30
N GLU A 97 -10.21 -9.07 13.32
CA GLU A 97 -9.57 -7.74 13.34
C GLU A 97 -8.04 -7.85 13.21
N LYS A 98 -7.47 -8.80 13.95
CA LYS A 98 -6.04 -9.07 13.89
C LYS A 98 -5.65 -9.66 12.54
N ALA A 99 -6.47 -10.56 11.97
CA ALA A 99 -6.25 -11.16 10.66
C ALA A 99 -6.25 -10.11 9.53
N VAL A 100 -7.23 -9.20 9.53
CA VAL A 100 -7.31 -8.08 8.58
C VAL A 100 -6.06 -7.20 8.67
N ARG A 101 -5.65 -6.83 9.88
CA ARG A 101 -4.47 -5.99 10.08
C ARG A 101 -3.18 -6.68 9.62
N LEU A 102 -2.97 -7.94 10.01
CA LEU A 102 -1.79 -8.70 9.62
C LEU A 102 -1.74 -8.90 8.10
N SER A 103 -2.88 -9.18 7.47
CA SER A 103 -2.98 -9.34 6.03
C SER A 103 -2.50 -8.10 5.28
N ARG A 104 -2.90 -6.91 5.70
CA ARG A 104 -2.47 -5.64 5.08
C ARG A 104 -0.97 -5.39 5.22
N ILE A 105 -0.44 -5.61 6.43
CA ILE A 105 0.99 -5.44 6.69
C ILE A 105 1.80 -6.39 5.80
N ASN A 106 1.35 -7.62 5.65
CA ASN A 106 2.05 -8.63 4.89
C ASN A 106 1.87 -8.45 3.38
N GLU A 107 0.73 -7.95 2.95
CA GLU A 107 0.50 -7.59 1.54
C GLU A 107 1.42 -6.45 1.10
N ALA A 108 1.57 -5.42 1.93
CA ALA A 108 2.53 -4.36 1.67
C ALA A 108 3.97 -4.90 1.58
N TRP A 109 4.33 -5.84 2.45
CA TRP A 109 5.63 -6.52 2.39
C TRP A 109 5.80 -7.28 1.07
N LEU A 110 4.79 -8.05 0.64
CA LEU A 110 4.81 -8.75 -0.65
C LEU A 110 5.02 -7.79 -1.81
N PHE A 111 4.25 -6.71 -1.82
CA PHE A 111 4.32 -5.70 -2.88
C PHE A 111 5.71 -5.07 -2.96
N PHE A 112 6.23 -4.53 -1.86
CA PHE A 112 7.52 -3.84 -1.90
C PHE A 112 8.71 -4.77 -2.01
N VAL A 113 8.76 -5.86 -1.26
CA VAL A 113 9.95 -6.73 -1.22
C VAL A 113 9.99 -7.71 -2.36
N LEU A 114 8.89 -8.44 -2.63
CA LEU A 114 8.91 -9.47 -3.68
C LEU A 114 8.67 -8.89 -5.07
N LEU A 115 7.67 -8.01 -5.21
CA LEU A 115 7.31 -7.50 -6.53
C LEU A 115 8.23 -6.34 -6.93
N CYS A 116 8.40 -5.35 -6.08
CA CYS A 116 9.17 -4.14 -6.38
C CYS A 116 10.66 -4.24 -6.04
N ARG A 117 11.07 -5.28 -5.29
CA ARG A 117 12.46 -5.49 -4.84
C ARG A 117 13.04 -4.31 -4.05
N ARG A 118 12.20 -3.65 -3.26
CA ARG A 118 12.56 -2.50 -2.43
C ARG A 118 12.87 -2.94 -1.00
N LYS A 119 13.75 -2.19 -0.34
CA LYS A 119 13.98 -2.31 1.08
C LYS A 119 12.78 -1.77 1.84
N TYR A 120 12.08 -2.63 2.56
CA TYR A 120 10.86 -2.30 3.27
C TYR A 120 10.88 -2.88 4.67
N GLN A 121 10.42 -2.13 5.64
CA GLN A 121 10.29 -2.55 7.03
C GLN A 121 8.80 -2.45 7.43
N THR A 122 8.25 -3.56 7.90
CA THR A 122 6.85 -3.61 8.36
C THR A 122 6.66 -2.85 9.67
N SER A 123 5.46 -2.36 9.91
CA SER A 123 5.10 -1.73 11.19
C SER A 123 5.33 -2.65 12.41
N LEU A 124 5.24 -3.96 12.23
CA LEU A 124 5.56 -4.95 13.28
C LEU A 124 7.05 -5.02 13.57
N GLN A 125 7.90 -4.94 12.55
CA GLN A 125 9.36 -4.91 12.73
C GLN A 125 9.79 -3.62 13.43
N ILE A 126 9.26 -2.48 12.99
CA ILE A 126 9.51 -1.17 13.62
C ILE A 126 9.10 -1.21 15.10
N LYS A 127 7.92 -1.75 15.41
CA LYS A 127 7.45 -1.91 16.78
C LYS A 127 8.42 -2.75 17.62
N ARG A 128 8.84 -3.91 17.13
CA ARG A 128 9.78 -4.80 17.84
C ARG A 128 11.14 -4.15 18.11
N GLU A 129 11.63 -3.36 17.16
CA GLU A 129 12.90 -2.63 17.35
C GLU A 129 12.78 -1.55 18.41
N GLN A 130 11.66 -0.85 18.47
CA GLN A 130 11.37 0.14 19.50
C GLN A 130 11.20 -0.48 20.89
N GLU A 131 10.51 -1.62 20.99
CA GLU A 131 10.36 -2.37 22.24
C GLU A 131 11.71 -2.82 22.80
N ARG A 132 12.64 -3.26 21.93
CA ARG A 132 14.02 -3.61 22.33
C ARG A 132 14.81 -2.41 22.87
N LYS A 133 14.49 -1.19 22.45
CA LYS A 133 15.12 0.05 22.91
C LYS A 133 14.44 0.64 24.16
N ALA A 134 13.66 -0.14 24.89
CA ALA A 134 12.92 0.28 26.09
C ALA A 134 11.95 1.46 25.87
N VAL A 135 11.57 1.74 24.64
CA VAL A 135 10.50 2.69 24.34
C VAL A 135 9.17 2.06 24.72
N ARG A 136 8.41 2.72 25.59
CA ARG A 136 7.14 2.23 26.16
C ARG A 136 6.21 1.64 25.10
N SER A 137 5.52 0.57 25.52
CA SER A 137 4.53 -0.17 24.74
C SER A 137 3.64 0.71 23.87
N THR A 138 3.42 0.23 22.69
CA THR A 138 2.91 0.96 21.59
C THR A 138 1.59 0.41 21.07
N ASP A 139 0.60 0.33 21.93
CA ASP A 139 -0.79 0.10 21.50
C ASP A 139 -1.31 1.20 20.55
N SER A 140 -0.55 2.26 20.41
CA SER A 140 -0.83 3.42 19.58
C SER A 140 -0.89 3.16 18.07
N LEU A 141 -0.36 2.02 17.57
CA LEU A 141 -0.55 1.58 16.17
C LEU A 141 -1.84 0.75 15.97
N LYS A 142 -2.56 0.46 17.05
CA LYS A 142 -3.87 -0.19 16.97
C LYS A 142 -4.83 0.73 16.21
N TYR A 143 -5.51 0.16 15.21
CA TYR A 143 -6.40 0.90 14.28
C TYR A 143 -5.71 1.86 13.30
N SER A 144 -4.39 1.99 13.29
CA SER A 144 -3.68 2.71 12.25
C SER A 144 -3.68 1.92 10.94
N ARG A 145 -3.71 2.65 9.83
CA ARG A 145 -3.48 2.10 8.49
C ARG A 145 -2.02 2.04 8.12
N PHE A 146 -1.16 2.56 8.96
CA PHE A 146 0.28 2.49 8.80
C PHE A 146 0.75 1.03 8.79
N VAL A 147 1.35 0.61 7.69
CA VAL A 147 1.80 -0.78 7.49
C VAL A 147 3.31 -0.92 7.51
N GLY A 148 4.06 0.17 7.33
CA GLY A 148 5.52 0.15 7.37
C GLY A 148 6.17 1.32 6.66
N CYS A 149 7.43 1.16 6.28
CA CYS A 149 8.22 2.19 5.62
C CYS A 149 9.05 1.61 4.48
N ILE A 150 9.19 2.40 3.41
CA ILE A 150 10.21 2.21 2.38
C ILE A 150 11.43 3.03 2.78
N TYR A 151 12.60 2.48 2.58
CA TYR A 151 13.87 3.17 2.78
C TYR A 151 14.51 3.45 1.43
N ASN A 152 14.99 4.69 1.25
CA ASN A 152 15.84 5.02 0.13
C ASN A 152 17.33 4.86 0.48
N GLU A 153 18.19 5.06 -0.52
CA GLU A 153 19.64 4.97 -0.37
C GLU A 153 20.20 6.07 0.54
N GLU A 154 19.54 7.22 0.59
CA GLU A 154 19.92 8.38 1.40
C GLU A 154 19.38 8.32 2.84
N ARG A 155 18.81 7.17 3.25
CA ARG A 155 18.17 6.93 4.55
C ARG A 155 16.90 7.72 4.81
N PHE A 156 16.30 8.35 3.80
CA PHE A 156 14.94 8.88 3.94
C PHE A 156 13.93 7.75 4.08
N ILE A 157 12.92 7.99 4.88
CA ILE A 157 11.87 7.04 5.17
C ILE A 157 10.57 7.56 4.56
N HIS A 158 9.98 6.77 3.67
CA HIS A 158 8.65 7.01 3.15
C HIS A 158 7.63 6.17 3.93
N PRO A 159 6.79 6.77 4.76
CA PRO A 159 5.76 6.03 5.47
C PRO A 159 4.73 5.47 4.49
N VAL A 160 4.30 4.23 4.74
CA VAL A 160 3.37 3.50 3.89
C VAL A 160 2.08 3.23 4.66
N TYR A 161 0.96 3.59 4.03
CA TYR A 161 -0.39 3.33 4.52
C TYR A 161 -1.11 2.40 3.56
N HIS A 162 -2.03 1.60 4.06
CA HIS A 162 -2.79 0.65 3.26
C HIS A 162 -4.29 0.89 3.40
N PHE A 163 -4.96 1.14 2.28
CA PHE A 163 -6.40 1.34 2.19
C PHE A 163 -7.03 0.19 1.41
N GLY A 164 -7.78 -0.64 2.12
CA GLY A 164 -8.52 -1.76 1.53
C GLY A 164 -10.02 -1.53 1.57
N ASN A 165 -10.75 -2.45 0.95
CA ASN A 165 -12.21 -2.46 0.96
C ASN A 165 -12.77 -2.60 2.37
N GLY A 166 -13.85 -1.88 2.64
CA GLY A 166 -14.61 -1.94 3.88
C GLY A 166 -14.60 -0.61 4.64
N ASN A 167 -15.66 -0.40 5.42
CA ASN A 167 -15.88 0.78 6.28
C ASN A 167 -14.82 0.87 7.38
N GLN A 168 -13.65 1.33 7.00
CA GLN A 168 -12.57 1.56 7.93
C GLN A 168 -12.68 2.99 8.42
N ARG A 169 -13.17 3.13 9.63
CA ARG A 169 -13.08 4.41 10.33
C ARG A 169 -11.61 4.83 10.37
N LEU A 170 -11.33 6.01 9.83
CA LEU A 170 -10.05 6.66 10.01
C LEU A 170 -9.86 6.85 11.51
N ASN A 171 -8.74 6.38 12.04
CA ASN A 171 -8.34 6.69 13.42
C ASN A 171 -7.22 7.74 13.38
N PRO A 172 -7.56 9.02 13.51
CA PRO A 172 -6.59 10.11 13.45
C PRO A 172 -5.47 9.97 14.48
N ASN A 173 -5.81 9.50 15.66
CA ASN A 173 -4.82 9.30 16.73
C ASN A 173 -3.84 8.16 16.39
N GLY A 174 -4.32 7.10 15.76
CA GLY A 174 -3.47 6.01 15.29
C GLY A 174 -2.46 6.48 14.24
N GLU A 175 -2.89 7.29 13.29
CA GLU A 175 -2.03 7.85 12.24
C GLU A 175 -1.02 8.84 12.81
N LYS A 176 -1.46 9.76 13.69
CA LYS A 176 -0.59 10.69 14.40
C LYS A 176 0.47 9.95 15.21
N ASN A 177 0.10 8.92 15.92
CA ASN A 177 1.03 8.12 16.71
C ASN A 177 2.03 7.35 15.84
N ALA A 178 1.62 6.88 14.67
CA ALA A 178 2.54 6.27 13.71
C ALA A 178 3.61 7.26 13.26
N ALA A 179 3.22 8.49 12.92
CA ALA A 179 4.14 9.54 12.52
C ALA A 179 5.08 9.99 13.66
N VAL A 180 4.56 10.19 14.87
CA VAL A 180 5.38 10.56 16.04
C VAL A 180 6.46 9.51 16.33
N ARG A 181 6.20 8.23 16.05
CA ARG A 181 7.19 7.17 16.23
C ARG A 181 8.29 7.19 15.21
N LEU A 182 7.96 7.66 14.02
CA LEU A 182 8.92 7.85 12.95
C LEU A 182 9.62 9.20 13.06
N ALA A 183 9.18 10.08 13.94
CA ALA A 183 9.67 11.46 14.08
C ALA A 183 11.15 11.57 14.47
N GLY A 184 11.79 10.52 14.96
CA GLY A 184 13.23 10.46 15.19
C GLY A 184 14.04 10.05 13.96
N ALA A 185 13.37 9.71 12.86
CA ALA A 185 13.99 9.34 11.60
C ALA A 185 13.84 10.47 10.58
N MET A 186 14.74 10.55 9.63
CA MET A 186 14.60 11.49 8.49
C MET A 186 13.42 11.01 7.65
N MET A 187 12.25 11.62 7.86
CA MET A 187 11.06 11.34 7.08
C MET A 187 11.05 12.14 5.79
N SER A 188 10.72 11.48 4.70
CA SER A 188 10.33 12.19 3.47
C SER A 188 8.93 12.79 3.65
N PHE A 189 8.71 13.96 3.06
CA PHE A 189 7.38 14.56 2.96
C PHE A 189 6.45 13.75 2.04
N GLU A 190 7.01 12.83 1.24
CA GLU A 190 6.26 11.98 0.34
C GLU A 190 5.81 10.71 1.06
N LYS A 191 4.51 10.55 1.17
CA LYS A 191 3.87 9.36 1.74
C LYS A 191 3.41 8.45 0.62
N VAL A 192 3.37 7.16 0.90
CA VAL A 192 2.90 6.16 -0.03
C VAL A 192 1.61 5.55 0.50
N ILE A 193 0.59 5.54 -0.34
CA ILE A 193 -0.70 4.94 -0.01
C ILE A 193 -0.95 3.78 -0.97
N LEU A 194 -0.96 2.57 -0.42
CA LEU A 194 -1.39 1.38 -1.14
C LEU A 194 -2.92 1.32 -1.17
N ILE A 195 -3.47 1.13 -2.35
CA ILE A 195 -4.92 1.02 -2.55
C ILE A 195 -5.26 -0.37 -3.11
N GLU A 196 -6.19 -1.04 -2.44
CA GLU A 196 -6.70 -2.34 -2.88
C GLU A 196 -7.64 -2.19 -4.07
N THR A 197 -8.53 -1.19 -4.01
CA THR A 197 -9.40 -0.80 -5.12
C THR A 197 -9.50 0.73 -5.23
N PRO A 198 -9.78 1.25 -6.43
CA PRO A 198 -9.96 2.70 -6.62
C PRO A 198 -11.08 3.28 -5.77
N GLU A 199 -12.17 2.52 -5.56
CA GLU A 199 -13.33 2.96 -4.79
C GLU A 199 -12.96 3.27 -3.33
N ALA A 200 -12.08 2.46 -2.73
CA ALA A 200 -11.66 2.63 -1.34
C ALA A 200 -11.02 3.99 -1.07
N ILE A 201 -10.28 4.52 -2.04
CA ILE A 201 -9.67 5.86 -1.91
C ILE A 201 -10.63 6.96 -2.34
N VAL A 202 -11.45 6.72 -3.36
CA VAL A 202 -12.42 7.71 -3.85
C VAL A 202 -13.46 8.04 -2.80
N ASP A 203 -13.93 7.07 -2.02
CA ASP A 203 -14.82 7.32 -0.87
C ASP A 203 -14.20 8.29 0.15
N ILE A 204 -12.88 8.20 0.35
CA ILE A 204 -12.16 9.11 1.24
C ILE A 204 -12.00 10.49 0.61
N LEU A 205 -11.67 10.56 -0.68
CA LEU A 205 -11.55 11.83 -1.41
C LEU A 205 -12.89 12.56 -1.47
N ASP A 206 -13.99 11.84 -1.67
CA ASP A 206 -15.34 12.38 -1.66
C ASP A 206 -15.70 12.97 -0.28
N TYR A 207 -15.42 12.23 0.78
CA TYR A 207 -15.62 12.72 2.13
C TYR A 207 -14.76 13.96 2.45
N LEU A 208 -13.51 14.00 1.99
CA LEU A 208 -12.64 15.16 2.14
C LEU A 208 -13.17 16.37 1.36
N LEU A 209 -13.61 16.16 0.12
CA LEU A 209 -14.21 17.20 -0.72
C LEU A 209 -15.48 17.77 -0.08
N TRP A 210 -16.35 16.89 0.43
CA TRP A 210 -17.55 17.32 1.16
C TRP A 210 -17.20 18.19 2.39
N ALA A 211 -16.17 17.78 3.14
CA ALA A 211 -15.73 18.54 4.31
C ALA A 211 -15.10 19.88 3.93
N LEU A 212 -14.37 19.94 2.81
CA LEU A 212 -13.82 21.19 2.25
C LEU A 212 -14.92 22.17 1.84
N LYS A 213 -16.00 21.68 1.25
CA LYS A 213 -17.15 22.52 0.82
C LYS A 213 -17.97 23.09 1.99
N LYS A 214 -18.07 22.37 3.10
CA LYS A 214 -18.91 22.77 4.26
C LYS A 214 -18.33 23.81 5.19
N ASP A 215 -17.13 24.24 4.92
CA ASP A 215 -16.33 25.19 5.71
C ASP A 215 -16.12 24.84 7.19
N SER A 216 -14.88 24.76 7.54
CA SER A 216 -14.20 25.34 8.65
C SER A 216 -13.85 24.53 9.86
N HIS A 217 -14.70 24.25 10.75
CA HIS A 217 -14.32 23.64 12.04
C HIS A 217 -14.00 22.15 11.89
N ALA A 218 -14.78 21.44 11.08
CA ALA A 218 -14.48 20.04 10.73
C ALA A 218 -13.18 19.93 9.93
N LEU A 219 -12.89 20.89 9.07
CA LEU A 219 -11.65 20.99 8.31
C LEU A 219 -10.43 21.24 9.18
N ARG A 220 -10.50 22.13 10.16
CA ARG A 220 -9.39 22.31 11.12
C ARG A 220 -9.11 21.03 11.89
N HIS A 221 -10.14 20.34 12.36
CA HIS A 221 -10.00 19.03 12.99
C HIS A 221 -9.53 17.96 11.99
N MET A 222 -10.02 17.98 10.77
CA MET A 222 -9.58 17.05 9.73
C MET A 222 -8.18 17.39 9.21
N ARG A 223 -7.83 18.65 9.00
CA ARG A 223 -6.46 19.08 8.70
C ARG A 223 -5.51 18.60 9.78
N LEU A 224 -5.82 18.81 11.06
CA LEU A 224 -5.02 18.28 12.18
C LEU A 224 -4.95 16.73 12.18
N ASN A 225 -6.00 16.06 11.76
CA ASN A 225 -6.10 14.61 11.78
C ASN A 225 -5.56 13.95 10.51
N PHE A 226 -5.61 14.66 9.36
CA PHE A 226 -5.06 14.24 8.08
C PHE A 226 -3.71 14.89 7.76
N HIS A 227 -3.27 15.87 8.53
CA HIS A 227 -2.00 16.58 8.39
C HIS A 227 -0.82 15.65 8.12
N ILE A 228 -0.86 14.50 8.76
CA ILE A 228 0.20 13.52 8.65
C ILE A 228 0.06 12.65 7.39
N THR A 229 -1.14 12.58 6.81
CA THR A 229 -1.40 11.65 5.70
C THR A 229 -1.65 12.36 4.36
N TRP A 230 -2.14 13.60 4.35
CA TRP A 230 -2.65 14.23 3.14
C TRP A 230 -2.12 15.65 2.83
N GLU A 231 -1.64 16.40 3.80
CA GLU A 231 -1.08 17.74 3.53
C GLU A 231 0.25 17.69 2.80
N ASP A 232 1.00 16.63 3.02
CA ASP A 232 2.20 16.38 2.27
C ASP A 232 1.87 15.37 1.16
N ASN A 233 2.54 15.44 0.07
CA ASN A 233 2.39 14.62 -1.10
C ASN A 233 2.09 13.13 -0.81
N ALA A 234 0.94 12.64 -1.23
CA ALA A 234 0.51 11.26 -1.03
C ALA A 234 0.45 10.51 -2.37
N ILE A 235 1.40 9.63 -2.61
CA ILE A 235 1.46 8.86 -3.85
C ILE A 235 0.56 7.63 -3.71
N LEU A 236 -0.48 7.57 -4.51
CA LEU A 236 -1.42 6.46 -4.53
C LEU A 236 -0.89 5.34 -5.43
N LEU A 237 -0.64 4.18 -4.87
CA LEU A 237 -0.13 3.00 -5.58
C LEU A 237 -1.16 1.86 -5.57
N PRO A 238 -1.65 1.42 -6.72
CA PRO A 238 -2.51 0.24 -6.79
C PRO A 238 -1.71 -1.05 -6.52
N LEU A 239 -2.34 -2.00 -5.86
CA LEU A 239 -1.76 -3.30 -5.52
C LEU A 239 -1.80 -4.33 -6.67
N ASP A 240 -2.09 -3.90 -7.89
CA ASP A 240 -2.20 -4.77 -9.07
C ASP A 240 -0.88 -4.99 -9.82
N GLY A 241 0.20 -4.36 -9.37
CA GLY A 241 1.51 -4.42 -9.99
C GLY A 241 1.77 -3.36 -11.06
N SER A 242 0.77 -2.58 -11.48
CA SER A 242 0.92 -1.53 -12.51
C SER A 242 1.91 -0.42 -12.11
N ALA A 243 2.09 -0.20 -10.80
CA ALA A 243 3.04 0.76 -10.26
C ALA A 243 4.45 0.18 -10.00
N GLN A 244 4.74 -1.06 -10.39
CA GLN A 244 6.02 -1.72 -10.06
C GLN A 244 7.23 -0.93 -10.55
N ALA A 245 7.26 -0.55 -11.82
CA ALA A 245 8.36 0.21 -12.41
C ALA A 245 8.55 1.56 -11.69
N PHE A 246 7.44 2.24 -11.39
CA PHE A 246 7.46 3.47 -10.63
C PHE A 246 8.13 3.29 -9.25
N VAL A 247 7.74 2.28 -8.48
CA VAL A 247 8.28 2.02 -7.15
C VAL A 247 9.77 1.68 -7.20
N GLN A 248 10.24 1.02 -8.24
CA GLN A 248 11.65 0.69 -8.43
C GLN A 248 12.53 1.94 -8.65
N HIS A 249 11.97 3.01 -9.20
CA HIS A 249 12.68 4.25 -9.53
C HIS A 249 12.31 5.43 -8.62
N PHE A 250 11.30 5.26 -7.81
CA PHE A 250 10.72 6.23 -6.93
C PHE A 250 11.73 6.86 -6.02
N ASP A 251 12.42 7.70 -5.87
CA ASP A 251 13.41 8.28 -4.98
C ASP A 251 14.86 8.33 -5.51
N ARG A 252 15.08 7.97 -6.77
CA ARG A 252 16.39 8.24 -7.38
C ARG A 252 16.62 9.74 -7.50
N LYS A 253 17.88 10.17 -7.48
CA LYS A 253 18.25 11.59 -7.54
C LYS A 253 17.59 12.33 -8.71
N ASP A 254 17.45 11.65 -9.84
CA ASP A 254 16.90 12.23 -11.08
C ASP A 254 15.38 12.31 -11.08
N TRP A 255 14.72 11.61 -10.18
CA TRP A 255 13.27 11.53 -10.06
C TRP A 255 12.60 12.89 -9.91
N ARG A 256 13.05 13.71 -8.96
CA ARG A 256 12.45 15.04 -8.70
C ARG A 256 12.66 16.00 -9.86
N ALA A 257 13.82 15.93 -10.50
CA ALA A 257 14.14 16.74 -11.67
C ALA A 257 13.27 16.33 -12.86
N GLY A 258 13.11 15.02 -13.09
CA GLY A 258 12.26 14.47 -14.15
C GLY A 258 10.79 14.87 -13.99
N ILE A 259 10.24 14.82 -12.75
CA ILE A 259 8.88 15.29 -12.51
C ILE A 259 8.76 16.80 -12.79
N ALA A 260 9.69 17.62 -12.30
CA ALA A 260 9.65 19.06 -12.52
C ALA A 260 9.67 19.37 -14.03
N GLN A 261 10.46 18.65 -14.81
CA GLN A 261 10.50 18.81 -16.26
C GLN A 261 9.17 18.42 -16.92
N MET A 262 8.54 17.30 -16.50
CA MET A 262 7.22 16.89 -17.01
C MET A 262 6.14 17.92 -16.67
N GLU A 263 6.14 18.43 -15.44
CA GLU A 263 5.20 19.48 -15.00
C GLU A 263 5.38 20.75 -15.82
N GLU A 264 6.61 21.17 -16.09
CA GLU A 264 6.90 22.38 -16.89
C GLU A 264 6.48 22.22 -18.36
N GLN A 265 6.70 21.05 -18.96
CA GLN A 265 6.25 20.77 -20.33
C GLN A 265 4.74 20.83 -20.49
N GLU A 266 4.00 20.59 -19.44
CA GLU A 266 2.54 20.60 -19.43
C GLU A 266 1.95 21.96 -19.03
N LYS A 267 2.71 22.80 -18.34
CA LYS A 267 2.32 24.16 -18.03
C LYS A 267 2.13 24.98 -19.30
N GLY A 268 1.08 25.77 -19.34
CA GLY A 268 0.78 26.68 -20.46
C GLY A 268 0.04 26.05 -21.65
N LYS A 269 -0.23 24.75 -21.65
CA LYS A 269 -0.97 24.11 -22.74
C LYS A 269 -2.49 24.37 -22.69
N ALA A 270 -3.08 24.69 -21.56
CA ALA A 270 -4.48 25.11 -21.40
C ALA A 270 -4.78 25.45 -19.93
N GLY A 271 -5.29 26.64 -19.65
CA GLY A 271 -5.93 27.00 -18.38
C GLY A 271 -5.18 26.57 -17.12
N ILE A 272 -5.93 26.03 -16.16
CA ILE A 272 -5.39 25.55 -14.88
C ILE A 272 -4.82 24.14 -15.06
N THR A 273 -3.57 23.95 -14.64
CA THR A 273 -2.91 22.63 -14.62
C THR A 273 -2.72 22.17 -13.17
N LEU A 274 -3.26 21.00 -12.84
CA LEU A 274 -3.12 20.34 -11.54
C LEU A 274 -2.27 19.08 -11.70
N SER A 275 -1.17 18.98 -10.96
CA SER A 275 -0.27 17.84 -11.04
C SER A 275 -0.51 16.88 -9.86
N LEU A 276 -0.70 15.61 -10.15
CA LEU A 276 -0.74 14.52 -9.17
C LEU A 276 0.55 13.70 -9.19
N LEU A 277 1.56 14.11 -9.96
CA LEU A 277 2.81 13.37 -10.11
C LEU A 277 3.57 13.24 -8.79
N ARG A 278 3.45 14.25 -7.91
CA ARG A 278 4.01 14.24 -6.55
C ARG A 278 3.00 13.86 -5.48
N GLY A 279 1.77 13.49 -5.88
CA GLY A 279 0.70 13.13 -4.94
C GLY A 279 -0.02 14.31 -4.30
N GLN A 280 -0.13 15.43 -4.99
CA GLN A 280 -0.77 16.67 -4.52
C GLN A 280 -2.29 16.60 -4.61
N TRP A 281 -2.89 15.58 -4.03
CA TRP A 281 -4.34 15.35 -4.07
C TRP A 281 -5.14 16.46 -3.38
N MET A 282 -4.55 17.12 -2.38
CA MET A 282 -5.24 18.24 -1.70
C MET A 282 -5.41 19.44 -2.60
N GLU A 283 -4.47 19.76 -3.48
CA GLU A 283 -4.62 20.84 -4.46
C GLU A 283 -5.78 20.58 -5.41
N LEU A 284 -5.95 19.33 -5.87
CA LEU A 284 -7.11 18.92 -6.67
C LEU A 284 -8.41 19.09 -5.87
N LEU A 285 -8.47 18.64 -4.62
CA LEU A 285 -9.67 18.74 -3.79
C LEU A 285 -10.02 20.20 -3.46
N GLU A 286 -9.05 21.04 -3.17
CA GLU A 286 -9.25 22.48 -2.93
C GLU A 286 -9.75 23.19 -4.18
N TYR A 287 -9.24 22.83 -5.35
CA TYR A 287 -9.78 23.34 -6.62
C TYR A 287 -11.24 22.94 -6.80
N LEU A 288 -11.57 21.66 -6.60
CA LEU A 288 -12.94 21.16 -6.74
C LEU A 288 -13.90 21.72 -5.68
N ALA A 289 -13.41 22.04 -4.48
CA ALA A 289 -14.20 22.61 -3.40
C ALA A 289 -14.66 24.06 -3.70
N ARG A 290 -13.93 24.77 -4.54
CA ARG A 290 -14.32 26.13 -5.01
C ARG A 290 -15.44 26.12 -6.07
N GLU A 291 -15.95 24.92 -6.40
CA GLU A 291 -17.02 24.74 -7.40
C GLU A 291 -16.69 25.43 -8.73
N PRO A 292 -15.56 25.10 -9.36
CA PRO A 292 -15.16 25.73 -10.60
C PRO A 292 -16.22 25.50 -11.68
N ASP A 293 -16.29 26.43 -12.63
CA ASP A 293 -17.14 26.26 -13.80
C ASP A 293 -16.88 24.88 -14.43
N PRO A 294 -17.94 24.04 -14.60
CA PRO A 294 -17.80 22.73 -15.23
C PRO A 294 -17.18 22.76 -16.63
N GLU A 295 -17.31 23.89 -17.31
CA GLU A 295 -16.80 24.15 -18.65
C GLU A 295 -15.37 24.74 -18.64
N ALA A 296 -14.83 25.07 -17.47
CA ALA A 296 -13.48 25.60 -17.36
C ALA A 296 -12.44 24.57 -17.85
N PRO A 297 -11.50 24.97 -18.72
CA PRO A 297 -10.46 24.09 -19.17
C PRO A 297 -9.47 23.82 -18.02
N VAL A 298 -9.56 22.65 -17.44
CA VAL A 298 -8.61 22.16 -16.45
C VAL A 298 -7.84 20.94 -17.00
N ARG A 299 -6.56 20.90 -16.76
CA ARG A 299 -5.70 19.76 -17.08
C ARG A 299 -5.22 19.11 -15.80
N ILE A 300 -5.41 17.80 -15.69
CA ILE A 300 -4.93 16.99 -14.58
C ILE A 300 -3.82 16.10 -15.12
N ILE A 301 -2.62 16.18 -14.54
CA ILE A 301 -1.48 15.36 -14.92
C ILE A 301 -1.31 14.29 -13.84
N ALA A 302 -1.26 13.03 -14.24
CA ALA A 302 -1.17 11.91 -13.31
C ALA A 302 -0.33 10.76 -13.90
N TRP A 303 0.12 9.87 -13.03
CA TRP A 303 0.73 8.62 -13.48
C TRP A 303 -0.30 7.68 -14.09
N ASN A 304 0.09 6.90 -15.09
CA ASN A 304 -0.78 5.96 -15.78
C ASN A 304 -1.44 4.94 -14.83
N PHE A 305 -0.74 4.50 -13.78
CA PHE A 305 -1.29 3.60 -12.78
C PHE A 305 -2.37 4.24 -11.89
N GLN A 306 -2.51 5.57 -11.90
CA GLN A 306 -3.58 6.30 -11.19
C GLN A 306 -4.86 6.46 -12.04
N GLN A 307 -4.85 6.00 -13.28
CA GLN A 307 -5.97 6.15 -14.22
C GLN A 307 -7.29 5.59 -13.66
N SER A 308 -7.23 4.45 -12.98
CA SER A 308 -8.42 3.83 -12.40
C SER A 308 -9.08 4.70 -11.32
N VAL A 309 -8.30 5.39 -10.50
CA VAL A 309 -8.80 6.33 -9.48
C VAL A 309 -9.46 7.53 -10.16
N LEU A 310 -8.81 8.14 -11.15
CA LEU A 310 -9.35 9.29 -11.88
C LEU A 310 -10.60 8.94 -12.67
N ARG A 311 -10.69 7.71 -13.20
CA ARG A 311 -11.91 7.22 -13.85
C ARG A 311 -13.07 7.16 -12.87
N VAL A 312 -12.89 6.58 -11.69
CA VAL A 312 -13.96 6.50 -10.67
C VAL A 312 -14.37 7.90 -10.18
N LEU A 313 -13.42 8.83 -10.01
CA LEU A 313 -13.74 10.24 -9.69
C LEU A 313 -14.60 10.88 -10.75
N ARG A 314 -14.32 10.61 -12.04
CA ARG A 314 -15.12 11.11 -13.16
C ARG A 314 -16.51 10.47 -13.21
N GLU A 315 -16.61 9.15 -13.05
CA GLU A 315 -17.88 8.40 -13.03
C GLU A 315 -18.81 8.88 -11.91
N ARG A 316 -18.25 9.35 -10.79
CA ARG A 316 -18.99 9.97 -9.68
C ARG A 316 -19.29 11.45 -9.87
N GLY A 317 -18.94 12.03 -11.00
CA GLY A 317 -19.17 13.45 -11.27
C GLY A 317 -18.33 14.40 -10.41
N MET A 318 -17.25 13.92 -9.80
CA MET A 318 -16.38 14.74 -8.95
C MET A 318 -15.42 15.62 -9.79
N LEU A 319 -15.11 15.23 -11.02
CA LEU A 319 -14.25 16.01 -11.91
C LEU A 319 -15.07 16.88 -12.87
N PRO A 320 -14.58 18.09 -13.25
CA PRO A 320 -15.21 18.90 -14.27
C PRO A 320 -15.39 18.14 -15.60
N THR A 321 -16.47 18.39 -16.30
CA THR A 321 -16.85 17.67 -17.54
C THR A 321 -15.76 17.80 -18.62
N LYS A 322 -15.14 18.97 -18.73
CA LYS A 322 -14.06 19.26 -19.69
C LYS A 322 -12.65 19.01 -19.14
N ALA A 323 -12.53 18.41 -17.95
CA ALA A 323 -11.22 18.06 -17.42
C ALA A 323 -10.47 17.13 -18.38
N ARG A 324 -9.29 17.55 -18.84
CA ARG A 324 -8.38 16.74 -19.65
C ARG A 324 -7.37 16.04 -18.74
N ILE A 325 -7.26 14.74 -18.87
CA ILE A 325 -6.32 13.95 -18.07
C ILE A 325 -5.12 13.60 -18.96
N GLY A 326 -3.95 14.12 -18.60
CA GLY A 326 -2.66 13.75 -19.17
C GLY A 326 -2.03 12.62 -18.37
N MET A 327 -1.76 11.48 -19.01
CA MET A 327 -1.12 10.34 -18.38
C MET A 327 0.37 10.34 -18.67
N CYS A 328 1.16 10.31 -17.60
CA CYS A 328 2.61 10.17 -17.69
C CYS A 328 3.00 8.70 -17.51
N LEU A 329 3.87 8.23 -18.39
CA LEU A 329 4.52 6.94 -18.30
C LEU A 329 5.94 7.15 -17.76
N LEU A 330 6.33 6.32 -16.81
CA LEU A 330 7.76 6.18 -16.52
C LEU A 330 8.36 5.42 -17.70
N GLN A 331 9.21 6.08 -18.47
CA GLN A 331 10.03 5.38 -19.47
C GLN A 331 11.03 4.54 -18.67
N ALA A 332 10.89 3.22 -18.74
CA ALA A 332 11.93 2.32 -18.28
C ALA A 332 13.10 2.47 -19.25
N GLU A 333 14.24 2.96 -18.77
CA GLU A 333 15.51 2.86 -19.47
C GLU A 333 15.98 1.42 -19.51
#